data_0e3d0e8c7320c4cbcba7281cafe9fe86
#
_entry.id   0e3d0e8c7320c4cbcba7281cafe9fe86
#
_cell.length_a   1.000
_cell.length_b   1.000
_cell.length_c   1.000
_cell.angle_alpha   90.00
_cell.angle_beta   90.00
_cell.angle_gamma   90.00
#
_symmetry.space_group_name_H-M   'P 1'
#
loop_
_entity.id
_entity.type
_entity.pdbx_description
1 polymer ?
#
loop_
_entity_poly.entity_id
_entity_poly.type
_entity_poly.pdbx_seq_one_letter_code
_entity_poly.pdbx_strand_id
1 'polypeptide(L)'
;MKYLFYLALLAPLCFAACDAAPKGKTYLVNIDDKGIILDGYDPVAFFTDHKPVKGDERYNFSYHDATYWFATEDHKKMFADNPEKYAPQYGGYCGYAVSQGHLAPIHVEFFAILDGRLILQNNQRALDGWNSDSLSLKKADKYWPELLSRSGKPFLPADEKKGLVNRNANDLVAEGYDVVSYVLDNKAVKGDEKNVKPYSGGLYLFTSNEHKQMFSADPAKFAPLYGGYCSYAVSQGLLRPIDPMSFQIVDGHLLLQGSPAALAGFSKDIPGNKIKADQNWNTLVAKYPQGRTDYDKDPNAPK
;
A
#
# COMPACT_ATOMS: atom_id res chain seq x y z
N MET A 1 -27.29 31.81 76.69
CA MET A 1 -26.23 31.67 75.65
C MET A 1 -26.25 30.23 75.18
N LYS A 2 -26.79 30.01 73.99
CA LYS A 2 -26.87 28.67 73.36
C LYS A 2 -25.93 28.67 72.14
N TYR A 3 -24.87 27.89 72.18
CA TYR A 3 -23.96 27.70 71.05
C TYR A 3 -24.48 26.59 70.16
N LEU A 4 -24.81 26.92 68.92
CA LEU A 4 -25.17 25.97 67.86
C LEU A 4 -23.91 25.56 67.13
N PHE A 5 -23.55 24.25 67.21
CA PHE A 5 -22.47 23.65 66.44
C PHE A 5 -23.05 23.24 65.06
N TYR A 6 -22.56 23.86 64.02
CA TYR A 6 -22.79 23.35 62.65
C TYR A 6 -21.73 22.30 62.31
N LEU A 7 -22.19 21.08 62.14
CA LEU A 7 -21.41 19.98 61.62
C LEU A 7 -21.44 20.06 60.09
N ALA A 8 -20.31 20.43 59.47
CA ALA A 8 -20.15 20.41 58.01
C ALA A 8 -19.81 18.98 57.60
N LEU A 9 -20.78 18.34 56.90
CA LEU A 9 -20.54 17.05 56.23
C LEU A 9 -19.73 17.33 54.92
N LEU A 10 -18.44 16.94 54.93
CA LEU A 10 -17.64 16.85 53.71
C LEU A 10 -17.94 15.49 53.07
N ALA A 11 -18.70 15.52 51.96
CA ALA A 11 -18.83 14.37 51.06
C ALA A 11 -17.59 14.25 50.20
N PRO A 12 -16.99 13.05 50.08
CA PRO A 12 -15.87 12.85 49.13
C PRO A 12 -16.43 12.86 47.69
N LEU A 13 -15.97 13.82 46.89
CA LEU A 13 -16.12 13.75 45.45
C LEU A 13 -15.26 12.58 44.93
N CYS A 14 -15.89 11.46 44.67
CA CYS A 14 -15.29 10.42 43.83
C CYS A 14 -15.23 10.94 42.39
N PHE A 15 -14.07 11.43 41.96
CA PHE A 15 -13.75 11.53 40.54
C PHE A 15 -13.64 10.11 39.97
N ALA A 16 -14.71 9.61 39.40
CA ALA A 16 -14.64 8.48 38.51
C ALA A 16 -13.91 8.98 37.25
N ALA A 17 -12.60 8.73 37.18
CA ALA A 17 -11.88 8.77 35.93
C ALA A 17 -12.47 7.67 35.05
N CYS A 18 -13.33 8.05 34.12
CA CYS A 18 -13.65 7.19 33.00
C CYS A 18 -12.39 7.09 32.13
N ASP A 19 -11.56 6.11 32.41
CA ASP A 19 -10.61 5.59 31.45
C ASP A 19 -11.40 4.93 30.33
N ALA A 20 -11.80 5.74 29.35
CA ALA A 20 -12.22 5.23 28.07
C ALA A 20 -10.96 4.62 27.42
N ALA A 21 -10.85 3.29 27.47
CA ALA A 21 -9.84 2.57 26.71
C ALA A 21 -9.86 3.06 25.25
N PRO A 22 -8.73 3.44 24.65
CA PRO A 22 -8.70 3.90 23.28
C PRO A 22 -9.19 2.78 22.36
N LYS A 23 -10.25 3.06 21.63
CA LYS A 23 -10.81 2.15 20.61
C LYS A 23 -9.85 2.06 19.43
N GLY A 24 -9.27 0.86 19.21
CA GLY A 24 -8.58 0.49 17.97
C GLY A 24 -7.08 0.74 18.00
N LYS A 25 -6.32 -0.12 17.31
CA LYS A 25 -4.87 0.04 17.10
C LYS A 25 -4.56 1.47 16.67
N THR A 26 -3.95 2.22 17.55
CA THR A 26 -3.57 3.61 17.30
C THR A 26 -2.31 3.69 16.48
N TYR A 27 -1.54 2.59 16.43
CA TYR A 27 -0.22 2.54 15.81
C TYR A 27 -0.12 1.41 14.80
N LEU A 28 0.40 1.74 13.63
CA LEU A 28 0.72 0.78 12.57
C LEU A 28 2.23 0.59 12.59
N VAL A 29 2.68 -0.62 12.99
CA VAL A 29 4.10 -0.92 13.22
C VAL A 29 4.51 -2.18 12.48
N ASN A 30 5.73 -2.15 11.93
CA ASN A 30 6.35 -3.27 11.23
C ASN A 30 7.10 -4.15 12.24
N ILE A 31 6.40 -5.13 12.78
CA ILE A 31 6.88 -6.05 13.82
C ILE A 31 6.83 -7.49 13.31
N ASP A 32 7.69 -8.33 13.89
CA ASP A 32 7.65 -9.77 13.70
C ASP A 32 6.50 -10.43 14.50
N ASP A 33 6.39 -11.77 14.42
CA ASP A 33 5.38 -12.56 15.13
C ASP A 33 5.49 -12.47 16.67
N LYS A 34 6.63 -12.00 17.18
CA LYS A 34 6.88 -11.80 18.62
C LYS A 34 6.64 -10.35 19.06
N GLY A 35 6.24 -9.47 18.13
CA GLY A 35 6.03 -8.04 18.39
C GLY A 35 7.33 -7.23 18.42
N ILE A 36 8.43 -7.75 17.86
CA ILE A 36 9.73 -7.10 17.86
C ILE A 36 9.87 -6.25 16.58
N ILE A 37 10.25 -4.99 16.75
CA ILE A 37 10.50 -4.06 15.64
C ILE A 37 11.97 -4.07 15.23
N LEU A 38 12.25 -3.63 13.98
CA LEU A 38 13.62 -3.51 13.44
C LEU A 38 14.40 -4.83 13.46
N ASP A 39 13.72 -5.99 13.40
CA ASP A 39 14.34 -7.30 13.56
C ASP A 39 15.21 -7.39 14.85
N GLY A 40 14.87 -6.63 15.91
CA GLY A 40 15.61 -6.54 17.15
C GLY A 40 16.95 -5.79 17.06
N TYR A 41 17.11 -4.90 16.08
CA TYR A 41 18.23 -3.96 16.05
C TYR A 41 17.93 -2.73 16.90
N ASP A 42 18.98 -2.17 17.50
CA ASP A 42 18.93 -1.04 18.41
C ASP A 42 18.65 0.27 17.66
N PRO A 43 17.49 0.92 17.88
CA PRO A 43 17.15 2.16 17.18
C PRO A 43 18.08 3.33 17.54
N VAL A 44 18.67 3.34 18.74
CA VAL A 44 19.58 4.42 19.18
C VAL A 44 20.92 4.34 18.45
N ALA A 45 21.41 3.13 18.18
CA ALA A 45 22.68 2.91 17.49
C ALA A 45 22.73 3.52 16.09
N PHE A 46 21.61 3.64 15.39
CA PHE A 46 21.56 4.34 14.10
C PHE A 46 21.97 5.80 14.22
N PHE A 47 21.70 6.43 15.36
CA PHE A 47 22.05 7.84 15.63
C PHE A 47 23.43 8.01 16.25
N THR A 48 23.84 7.10 17.15
CA THR A 48 25.09 7.19 17.90
C THR A 48 26.26 6.56 17.15
N ASP A 49 26.04 5.37 16.58
CA ASP A 49 27.09 4.55 15.95
C ASP A 49 27.06 4.64 14.42
N HIS A 50 26.01 5.26 13.85
CA HIS A 50 25.78 5.42 12.42
C HIS A 50 25.78 4.08 11.65
N LYS A 51 25.34 3.02 12.30
CA LYS A 51 25.23 1.67 11.74
C LYS A 51 24.18 0.85 12.48
N PRO A 52 23.60 -0.20 11.85
CA PRO A 52 22.77 -1.15 12.55
C PRO A 52 23.59 -1.97 13.56
N VAL A 53 23.16 -1.99 14.80
CA VAL A 53 23.73 -2.79 15.89
C VAL A 53 22.64 -3.69 16.45
N LYS A 54 22.92 -5.00 16.57
CA LYS A 54 21.96 -5.93 17.13
C LYS A 54 21.71 -5.62 18.60
N GLY A 55 20.44 -5.53 19.00
CA GLY A 55 20.03 -5.39 20.39
C GLY A 55 20.07 -6.75 21.12
N ASP A 56 20.02 -6.67 22.43
CA ASP A 56 19.91 -7.79 23.36
C ASP A 56 18.51 -7.74 24.00
N GLU A 57 17.79 -8.86 24.01
CA GLU A 57 16.44 -8.95 24.56
C GLU A 57 16.36 -8.57 26.06
N ARG A 58 17.46 -8.64 26.80
CA ARG A 58 17.57 -8.20 28.20
C ARG A 58 17.36 -6.70 28.34
N TYR A 59 17.72 -5.94 27.33
CA TYR A 59 17.55 -4.50 27.29
C TYR A 59 16.40 -4.19 26.32
N ASN A 60 15.15 -4.28 26.80
CA ASN A 60 13.98 -4.02 25.98
C ASN A 60 13.10 -2.90 26.53
N PHE A 61 12.29 -2.32 25.66
CA PHE A 61 11.30 -1.29 26.01
C PHE A 61 10.10 -1.39 25.04
N SER A 62 8.88 -1.33 25.61
CA SER A 62 7.66 -1.35 24.80
C SER A 62 7.18 0.06 24.51
N TYR A 63 6.94 0.36 23.24
CA TYR A 63 6.46 1.66 22.80
C TYR A 63 5.60 1.50 21.53
N HIS A 64 4.40 2.10 21.50
CA HIS A 64 3.49 2.09 20.36
C HIS A 64 3.21 0.69 19.78
N ASP A 65 2.78 -0.26 20.60
CA ASP A 65 2.49 -1.65 20.22
C ASP A 65 3.68 -2.45 19.65
N ALA A 66 4.93 -1.98 19.87
CA ALA A 66 6.15 -2.66 19.47
C ALA A 66 7.11 -2.83 20.64
N THR A 67 7.92 -3.89 20.59
CA THR A 67 9.02 -4.12 21.51
C THR A 67 10.34 -3.80 20.82
N TYR A 68 11.08 -2.89 21.42
CA TYR A 68 12.41 -2.47 20.98
C TYR A 68 13.49 -3.15 21.79
N TRP A 69 14.55 -3.60 21.14
CA TRP A 69 15.75 -4.15 21.79
C TRP A 69 16.90 -3.17 21.66
N PHE A 70 17.76 -3.12 22.67
CA PHE A 70 18.90 -2.20 22.73
C PHE A 70 20.20 -2.97 22.95
N ALA A 71 21.30 -2.43 22.44
CA ALA A 71 22.62 -3.03 22.62
C ALA A 71 23.12 -2.85 24.06
N THR A 72 22.68 -1.78 24.75
CA THR A 72 23.10 -1.43 26.10
C THR A 72 21.93 -0.88 26.93
N GLU A 73 22.07 -0.92 28.26
CA GLU A 73 21.11 -0.27 29.18
C GLU A 73 21.09 1.26 28.98
N ASP A 74 22.23 1.89 28.62
CA ASP A 74 22.31 3.32 28.35
C ASP A 74 21.47 3.69 27.12
N HIS A 75 21.52 2.90 26.04
CA HIS A 75 20.69 3.11 24.84
C HIS A 75 19.21 2.95 25.17
N LYS A 76 18.85 1.92 25.94
CA LYS A 76 17.48 1.74 26.44
C LYS A 76 17.00 2.98 27.21
N LYS A 77 17.83 3.51 28.10
CA LYS A 77 17.51 4.73 28.85
C LYS A 77 17.37 5.95 27.94
N MET A 78 18.28 6.15 26.98
CA MET A 78 18.17 7.23 25.99
C MET A 78 16.87 7.15 25.19
N PHE A 79 16.44 5.94 24.80
CA PHE A 79 15.17 5.73 24.13
C PHE A 79 13.99 6.03 25.05
N ALA A 80 13.99 5.51 26.28
CA ALA A 80 12.92 5.73 27.24
C ALA A 80 12.71 7.20 27.59
N ASP A 81 13.81 7.98 27.64
CA ASP A 81 13.76 9.43 27.88
C ASP A 81 13.18 10.22 26.69
N ASN A 82 13.34 9.73 25.46
CA ASN A 82 12.80 10.38 24.26
C ASN A 82 12.52 9.38 23.11
N PRO A 83 11.45 8.57 23.24
CA PRO A 83 11.13 7.55 22.23
C PRO A 83 10.88 8.12 20.83
N GLU A 84 10.23 9.28 20.74
CA GLU A 84 9.88 9.91 19.44
C GLU A 84 11.12 10.28 18.61
N LYS A 85 12.23 10.60 19.27
CA LYS A 85 13.50 10.92 18.62
C LYS A 85 14.12 9.70 17.94
N TYR A 86 14.06 8.52 18.59
CA TYR A 86 14.80 7.34 18.19
C TYR A 86 13.96 6.30 17.48
N ALA A 87 12.64 6.30 17.68
CA ALA A 87 11.74 5.39 16.97
C ALA A 87 11.80 5.63 15.45
N PRO A 88 11.79 4.56 14.64
CA PRO A 88 11.80 4.70 13.19
C PRO A 88 10.52 5.40 12.72
N GLN A 89 10.64 6.24 11.70
CA GLN A 89 9.49 6.86 11.06
C GLN A 89 8.60 5.82 10.40
N TYR A 90 7.34 6.20 10.21
CA TYR A 90 6.35 5.35 9.52
C TYR A 90 6.21 3.96 10.15
N GLY A 91 6.31 3.88 11.49
CA GLY A 91 6.19 2.63 12.22
C GLY A 91 7.25 1.57 11.84
N GLY A 92 8.38 1.97 11.29
CA GLY A 92 9.42 1.06 10.82
C GLY A 92 9.13 0.41 9.46
N TYR A 93 8.16 0.91 8.69
CA TYR A 93 7.96 0.53 7.29
C TYR A 93 8.89 1.29 6.35
N CYS A 94 9.07 0.76 5.14
CA CYS A 94 9.89 1.36 4.10
C CYS A 94 9.38 2.75 3.69
N GLY A 95 10.18 3.80 3.88
CA GLY A 95 9.83 5.18 3.58
C GLY A 95 9.44 5.40 2.11
N TYR A 96 10.16 4.76 1.17
CA TYR A 96 9.82 4.82 -0.26
C TYR A 96 8.46 4.20 -0.56
N ALA A 97 8.14 3.05 0.04
CA ALA A 97 6.82 2.45 -0.12
C ALA A 97 5.71 3.36 0.42
N VAL A 98 5.91 3.97 1.59
CA VAL A 98 4.97 4.94 2.17
C VAL A 98 4.79 6.14 1.24
N SER A 99 5.86 6.65 0.62
CA SER A 99 5.77 7.75 -0.36
C SER A 99 5.01 7.35 -1.66
N GLN A 100 4.76 6.07 -1.86
CA GLN A 100 3.97 5.51 -2.96
C GLN A 100 2.56 5.04 -2.53
N GLY A 101 2.15 5.29 -1.27
CA GLY A 101 0.83 4.95 -0.76
C GLY A 101 0.63 3.49 -0.35
N HIS A 102 1.70 2.77 -0.02
CA HIS A 102 1.60 1.39 0.46
C HIS A 102 2.67 1.07 1.51
N LEU A 103 2.55 -0.08 2.15
CA LEU A 103 3.52 -0.58 3.13
C LEU A 103 4.45 -1.60 2.49
N ALA A 104 5.70 -1.62 2.94
CA ALA A 104 6.65 -2.69 2.65
C ALA A 104 7.56 -2.89 3.87
N PRO A 105 8.08 -4.12 4.11
CA PRO A 105 9.07 -4.37 5.13
C PRO A 105 10.37 -3.63 4.82
N ILE A 106 11.30 -3.68 5.76
CA ILE A 106 12.61 -3.01 5.65
C ILE A 106 13.75 -4.02 5.72
N HIS A 107 14.94 -3.56 5.33
CA HIS A 107 16.20 -4.14 5.74
C HIS A 107 17.02 -3.06 6.44
N VAL A 108 17.51 -3.36 7.62
CA VAL A 108 18.19 -2.42 8.52
C VAL A 108 19.45 -1.78 7.93
N GLU A 109 20.06 -2.44 6.93
CA GLU A 109 21.24 -1.92 6.21
C GLU A 109 20.92 -0.70 5.33
N PHE A 110 19.65 -0.54 4.92
CA PHE A 110 19.21 0.55 4.06
C PHE A 110 18.50 1.62 4.88
N PHE A 111 19.27 2.49 5.52
CA PHE A 111 18.73 3.56 6.37
C PHE A 111 19.35 4.92 6.06
N ALA A 112 18.70 5.97 6.53
CA ALA A 112 19.21 7.32 6.57
C ALA A 112 18.65 8.06 7.79
N ILE A 113 19.46 8.97 8.35
CA ILE A 113 18.98 9.96 9.30
C ILE A 113 18.72 11.25 8.53
N LEU A 114 17.45 11.62 8.37
CA LEU A 114 17.02 12.83 7.65
C LEU A 114 16.23 13.73 8.59
N ASP A 115 16.67 14.97 8.74
CA ASP A 115 16.06 15.93 9.65
C ASP A 115 15.90 15.39 11.09
N GLY A 116 16.89 14.60 11.55
CA GLY A 116 16.89 13.97 12.86
C GLY A 116 15.92 12.77 12.98
N ARG A 117 15.41 12.24 11.88
CA ARG A 117 14.46 11.11 11.82
C ARG A 117 15.11 9.89 11.19
N LEU A 118 14.91 8.71 11.78
CA LEU A 118 15.35 7.43 11.23
C LEU A 118 14.37 6.96 10.15
N ILE A 119 14.83 6.95 8.90
CA ILE A 119 14.10 6.44 7.73
C ILE A 119 14.76 5.16 7.25
N LEU A 120 13.98 4.11 7.06
CA LEU A 120 14.44 2.81 6.58
C LEU A 120 13.86 2.49 5.22
N GLN A 121 14.57 1.65 4.46
CA GLN A 121 14.15 1.22 3.13
C GLN A 121 14.16 -0.32 3.02
N ASN A 122 13.40 -0.84 2.06
CA ASN A 122 13.28 -2.28 1.86
C ASN A 122 14.54 -2.91 1.24
N ASN A 123 15.18 -2.20 0.30
CA ASN A 123 16.33 -2.70 -0.46
C ASN A 123 17.00 -1.53 -1.22
N GLN A 124 18.08 -1.83 -1.95
CA GLN A 124 18.82 -0.82 -2.72
C GLN A 124 17.93 -0.08 -3.73
N ARG A 125 17.04 -0.79 -4.46
CA ARG A 125 16.12 -0.15 -5.41
C ARG A 125 15.18 0.85 -4.73
N ALA A 126 14.69 0.54 -3.55
CA ALA A 126 13.86 1.45 -2.77
C ALA A 126 14.66 2.67 -2.28
N LEU A 127 15.91 2.46 -1.88
CA LEU A 127 16.81 3.54 -1.51
C LEU A 127 17.12 4.45 -2.71
N ASP A 128 17.41 3.88 -3.88
CA ASP A 128 17.64 4.63 -5.12
C ASP A 128 16.40 5.43 -5.53
N GLY A 129 15.21 4.80 -5.48
CA GLY A 129 13.94 5.47 -5.73
C GLY A 129 13.65 6.61 -4.76
N TRP A 130 13.93 6.41 -3.47
CA TRP A 130 13.82 7.45 -2.44
C TRP A 130 14.74 8.64 -2.74
N ASN A 131 16.00 8.36 -3.07
CA ASN A 131 17.01 9.40 -3.32
C ASN A 131 16.81 10.14 -4.66
N SER A 132 16.16 9.50 -5.64
CA SER A 132 15.91 10.10 -6.95
C SER A 132 14.78 11.13 -6.95
N ASP A 133 13.89 11.09 -5.96
CA ASP A 133 12.78 12.03 -5.81
C ASP A 133 12.96 12.89 -4.55
N SER A 134 13.34 14.16 -4.75
CA SER A 134 13.51 15.13 -3.66
C SER A 134 12.23 15.38 -2.83
N LEU A 135 11.08 14.93 -3.31
CA LEU A 135 9.79 15.04 -2.62
C LEU A 135 9.42 13.77 -1.84
N SER A 136 10.23 12.71 -1.86
CA SER A 136 9.93 11.43 -1.21
C SER A 136 9.53 11.60 0.26
N LEU A 137 10.30 12.35 1.04
CA LEU A 137 10.00 12.62 2.45
C LEU A 137 8.66 13.35 2.62
N LYS A 138 8.42 14.39 1.83
CA LYS A 138 7.17 15.16 1.85
C LYS A 138 5.97 14.30 1.46
N LYS A 139 6.13 13.43 0.46
CA LYS A 139 5.08 12.50 0.03
C LYS A 139 4.79 11.48 1.14
N ALA A 140 5.82 10.90 1.74
CA ALA A 140 5.66 9.95 2.83
C ALA A 140 4.94 10.57 4.03
N ASP A 141 5.33 11.77 4.46
CA ASP A 141 4.66 12.51 5.53
C ASP A 141 3.19 12.82 5.20
N LYS A 142 2.91 13.15 3.94
CA LYS A 142 1.53 13.40 3.45
C LYS A 142 0.67 12.14 3.46
N TYR A 143 1.23 10.98 3.09
CA TYR A 143 0.46 9.75 2.88
C TYR A 143 0.39 8.85 4.10
N TRP A 144 1.29 9.01 5.07
CA TRP A 144 1.28 8.22 6.29
C TRP A 144 -0.04 8.31 7.08
N PRO A 145 -0.63 9.50 7.32
CA PRO A 145 -1.92 9.61 7.98
C PRO A 145 -3.05 8.86 7.25
N GLU A 146 -3.02 8.84 5.92
CA GLU A 146 -4.01 8.08 5.14
C GLU A 146 -3.81 6.57 5.29
N LEU A 147 -2.57 6.08 5.24
CA LEU A 147 -2.28 4.66 5.53
C LEU A 147 -2.73 4.25 6.93
N LEU A 148 -2.52 5.11 7.94
CA LEU A 148 -3.02 4.87 9.30
C LEU A 148 -4.55 4.75 9.32
N SER A 149 -5.28 5.68 8.69
CA SER A 149 -6.74 5.67 8.64
C SER A 149 -7.31 4.45 7.92
N ARG A 150 -6.56 3.87 7.00
CA ARG A 150 -6.90 2.67 6.21
C ARG A 150 -6.37 1.37 6.82
N SER A 151 -5.83 1.41 8.03
CA SER A 151 -5.20 0.24 8.69
C SER A 151 -4.10 -0.42 7.84
N GLY A 152 -3.32 0.40 7.12
CA GLY A 152 -2.21 -0.04 6.27
C GLY A 152 -2.60 -0.51 4.87
N LYS A 153 -3.89 -0.52 4.52
CA LYS A 153 -4.31 -0.90 3.16
C LYS A 153 -3.75 0.08 2.12
N PRO A 154 -3.18 -0.43 1.03
CA PRO A 154 -2.60 0.40 -0.01
C PRO A 154 -3.65 1.30 -0.67
N PHE A 155 -3.22 2.43 -1.16
CA PHE A 155 -4.01 3.34 -1.99
C PHE A 155 -3.15 3.96 -3.08
N LEU A 156 -3.78 4.39 -4.16
CA LEU A 156 -3.12 5.16 -5.19
C LEU A 156 -3.29 6.65 -4.89
N PRO A 157 -2.22 7.42 -4.69
CA PRO A 157 -2.30 8.86 -4.51
C PRO A 157 -3.05 9.54 -5.68
N ALA A 158 -3.81 10.60 -5.38
CA ALA A 158 -4.66 11.25 -6.38
C ALA A 158 -3.87 11.79 -7.60
N ASP A 159 -2.66 12.27 -7.38
CA ASP A 159 -1.73 12.74 -8.41
C ASP A 159 -1.11 11.61 -9.25
N GLU A 160 -1.20 10.37 -8.78
CA GLU A 160 -0.77 9.16 -9.51
C GLU A 160 -1.92 8.48 -10.27
N LYS A 161 -3.17 8.92 -10.08
CA LYS A 161 -4.37 8.40 -10.78
C LYS A 161 -4.46 8.93 -12.21
N LYS A 162 -3.45 8.64 -13.01
CA LYS A 162 -3.34 9.10 -14.40
C LYS A 162 -3.73 8.02 -15.39
N GLY A 163 -4.13 8.46 -16.59
CA GLY A 163 -4.40 7.56 -17.70
C GLY A 163 -5.73 6.83 -17.63
N LEU A 164 -6.05 6.17 -18.73
CA LEU A 164 -7.27 5.38 -18.87
C LEU A 164 -7.01 3.94 -18.38
N VAL A 165 -7.30 3.70 -17.12
CA VAL A 165 -7.07 2.42 -16.43
C VAL A 165 -8.34 1.99 -15.70
N ASN A 166 -8.76 0.75 -15.90
CA ASN A 166 -9.88 0.14 -15.20
C ASN A 166 -9.47 -0.22 -13.78
N ARG A 167 -9.88 0.62 -12.82
CA ARG A 167 -9.62 0.48 -11.38
C ARG A 167 -10.93 0.29 -10.64
N ASN A 168 -10.93 -0.58 -9.65
CA ASN A 168 -12.04 -0.67 -8.71
C ASN A 168 -11.98 0.45 -7.65
N ALA A 169 -12.90 0.43 -6.69
CA ALA A 169 -12.98 1.42 -5.63
C ALA A 169 -11.73 1.48 -4.72
N ASN A 170 -10.91 0.44 -4.72
CA ASN A 170 -9.64 0.37 -4.00
C ASN A 170 -8.43 0.66 -4.90
N ASP A 171 -8.64 1.26 -6.07
CA ASP A 171 -7.61 1.56 -7.08
C ASP A 171 -6.92 0.33 -7.70
N LEU A 172 -7.47 -0.88 -7.49
CA LEU A 172 -6.87 -2.12 -7.96
C LEU A 172 -7.23 -2.38 -9.43
N VAL A 173 -6.21 -2.73 -10.22
CA VAL A 173 -6.36 -3.24 -11.59
C VAL A 173 -6.69 -4.73 -11.54
N ALA A 174 -7.38 -5.23 -12.56
CA ALA A 174 -7.81 -6.64 -12.67
C ALA A 174 -8.53 -7.13 -11.38
N GLU A 175 -9.30 -6.24 -10.71
CA GLU A 175 -9.97 -6.52 -9.44
C GLU A 175 -9.01 -7.06 -8.36
N GLY A 176 -7.70 -6.76 -8.46
CA GLY A 176 -6.65 -7.23 -7.55
C GLY A 176 -6.23 -8.68 -7.77
N TYR A 177 -6.51 -9.26 -8.94
CA TYR A 177 -5.94 -10.53 -9.34
C TYR A 177 -4.53 -10.34 -9.92
N ASP A 178 -3.67 -11.31 -9.69
CA ASP A 178 -2.26 -11.28 -10.08
C ASP A 178 -2.11 -11.44 -11.60
N VAL A 179 -1.69 -10.36 -12.25
CA VAL A 179 -1.54 -10.32 -13.71
C VAL A 179 -0.43 -11.24 -14.23
N VAL A 180 0.54 -11.59 -13.40
CA VAL A 180 1.61 -12.54 -13.76
C VAL A 180 1.06 -13.97 -13.79
N SER A 181 0.21 -14.35 -12.82
CA SER A 181 -0.44 -15.67 -12.80
C SER A 181 -1.31 -15.91 -14.03
N TYR A 182 -2.00 -14.90 -14.53
CA TYR A 182 -2.75 -15.05 -15.79
C TYR A 182 -1.84 -15.43 -16.96
N VAL A 183 -0.71 -14.73 -17.09
CA VAL A 183 0.19 -14.88 -18.25
C VAL A 183 1.01 -16.16 -18.17
N LEU A 184 1.51 -16.51 -16.97
CA LEU A 184 2.39 -17.67 -16.80
C LEU A 184 1.65 -18.98 -16.56
N ASP A 185 0.61 -18.94 -15.71
CA ASP A 185 -0.08 -20.12 -15.23
C ASP A 185 -1.45 -20.34 -15.91
N ASN A 186 -1.87 -19.36 -16.72
CA ASN A 186 -3.22 -19.31 -17.30
C ASN A 186 -4.32 -19.44 -16.24
N LYS A 187 -4.13 -18.76 -15.10
CA LYS A 187 -5.03 -18.82 -13.94
C LYS A 187 -5.32 -17.44 -13.36
N ALA A 188 -6.58 -17.22 -13.01
CA ALA A 188 -7.00 -16.08 -12.20
C ALA A 188 -6.75 -16.39 -10.71
N VAL A 189 -5.70 -15.79 -10.12
CA VAL A 189 -5.35 -15.98 -8.71
C VAL A 189 -5.35 -14.62 -8.02
N LYS A 190 -6.01 -14.53 -6.85
CA LYS A 190 -6.07 -13.28 -6.08
C LYS A 190 -4.69 -12.91 -5.55
N GLY A 191 -4.27 -11.67 -5.73
CA GLY A 191 -3.02 -11.16 -5.17
C GLY A 191 -3.17 -10.80 -3.68
N ASP A 192 -2.02 -10.63 -3.01
CA ASP A 192 -1.89 -10.24 -1.61
C ASP A 192 -1.53 -8.73 -1.54
N GLU A 193 -2.17 -7.97 -0.66
CA GLU A 193 -1.91 -6.55 -0.43
C GLU A 193 -0.47 -6.27 0.03
N LYS A 194 0.23 -7.27 0.61
CA LYS A 194 1.66 -7.19 0.94
C LYS A 194 2.56 -7.12 -0.30
N ASN A 195 2.10 -7.64 -1.41
CA ASN A 195 2.81 -7.69 -2.68
C ASN A 195 2.21 -6.71 -3.68
N VAL A 196 2.12 -5.44 -3.33
CA VAL A 196 1.55 -4.38 -4.17
C VAL A 196 2.61 -3.65 -4.98
N LYS A 197 2.24 -3.20 -6.19
CA LYS A 197 3.03 -2.32 -7.04
C LYS A 197 2.13 -1.28 -7.73
N PRO A 198 2.34 0.02 -7.50
CA PRO A 198 1.78 1.07 -8.33
C PRO A 198 2.43 1.04 -9.73
N TYR A 199 1.62 1.12 -10.77
CA TYR A 199 2.10 1.23 -12.14
C TYR A 199 1.04 1.86 -13.05
N SER A 200 1.45 2.83 -13.87
CA SER A 200 0.63 3.45 -14.92
C SER A 200 -0.78 3.83 -14.49
N GLY A 201 -0.92 4.40 -13.28
CA GLY A 201 -2.20 4.89 -12.77
C GLY A 201 -3.10 3.85 -12.11
N GLY A 202 -2.60 2.66 -11.76
CA GLY A 202 -3.33 1.63 -11.03
C GLY A 202 -2.45 0.89 -10.02
N LEU A 203 -3.08 0.21 -9.07
CA LEU A 203 -2.41 -0.70 -8.14
C LEU A 203 -2.55 -2.14 -8.62
N TYR A 204 -1.43 -2.84 -8.67
CA TYR A 204 -1.35 -4.25 -9.03
C TYR A 204 -0.97 -5.06 -7.78
N LEU A 205 -1.72 -6.13 -7.51
CA LEU A 205 -1.43 -7.07 -6.44
C LEU A 205 -0.86 -8.37 -7.02
N PHE A 206 0.05 -8.99 -6.29
CA PHE A 206 0.71 -10.22 -6.71
C PHE A 206 0.61 -11.29 -5.62
N THR A 207 0.59 -12.54 -6.02
CA THR A 207 0.57 -13.70 -5.11
C THR A 207 1.87 -13.86 -4.33
N SER A 208 2.98 -13.33 -4.88
CA SER A 208 4.30 -13.42 -4.27
C SER A 208 5.18 -12.23 -4.60
N ASN A 209 6.25 -12.04 -3.83
CA ASN A 209 7.27 -11.05 -4.13
C ASN A 209 8.00 -11.36 -5.46
N GLU A 210 8.11 -12.61 -5.83
CA GLU A 210 8.69 -13.04 -7.11
C GLU A 210 7.87 -12.52 -8.28
N HIS A 211 6.54 -12.73 -8.30
CA HIS A 211 5.66 -12.17 -9.33
C HIS A 211 5.71 -10.65 -9.37
N LYS A 212 5.75 -9.98 -8.21
CA LYS A 212 5.96 -8.52 -8.15
C LYS A 212 7.28 -8.08 -8.79
N GLN A 213 8.37 -8.84 -8.60
CA GLN A 213 9.66 -8.56 -9.23
C GLN A 213 9.61 -8.80 -10.73
N MET A 214 8.99 -9.89 -11.20
CA MET A 214 8.80 -10.19 -12.62
C MET A 214 8.01 -9.08 -13.32
N PHE A 215 6.91 -8.65 -12.73
CA PHE A 215 6.14 -7.50 -13.22
C PHE A 215 6.99 -6.21 -13.24
N SER A 216 7.75 -5.96 -12.18
CA SER A 216 8.59 -4.74 -12.08
C SER A 216 9.73 -4.70 -13.11
N ALA A 217 10.19 -5.87 -13.57
CA ALA A 217 11.22 -5.99 -14.61
C ALA A 217 10.66 -5.71 -16.01
N ASP A 218 9.44 -6.17 -16.31
CA ASP A 218 8.78 -5.97 -17.60
C ASP A 218 7.25 -5.80 -17.41
N PRO A 219 6.80 -4.61 -16.97
CA PRO A 219 5.38 -4.36 -16.79
C PRO A 219 4.56 -4.47 -18.07
N ALA A 220 5.14 -4.13 -19.22
CA ALA A 220 4.43 -4.14 -20.51
C ALA A 220 4.02 -5.56 -20.93
N LYS A 221 4.79 -6.57 -20.54
CA LYS A 221 4.49 -7.98 -20.79
C LYS A 221 3.25 -8.46 -20.01
N PHE A 222 3.07 -8.00 -18.78
CA PHE A 222 2.10 -8.56 -17.84
C PHE A 222 0.86 -7.67 -17.64
N ALA A 223 1.00 -6.35 -17.82
CA ALA A 223 -0.15 -5.46 -17.69
C ALA A 223 -1.21 -5.81 -18.74
N PRO A 224 -2.51 -5.84 -18.35
CA PRO A 224 -3.55 -6.17 -19.29
C PRO A 224 -3.66 -5.11 -20.39
N LEU A 225 -3.90 -5.55 -21.62
CA LEU A 225 -4.16 -4.64 -22.73
C LEU A 225 -5.38 -3.76 -22.45
N TYR A 226 -5.45 -2.63 -23.11
CA TYR A 226 -6.56 -1.68 -23.03
C TYR A 226 -6.83 -1.22 -21.60
N GLY A 227 -5.74 -0.98 -20.82
CA GLY A 227 -5.85 -0.53 -19.44
C GLY A 227 -6.65 -1.44 -18.51
N GLY A 228 -6.82 -2.72 -18.87
CA GLY A 228 -7.60 -3.69 -18.09
C GLY A 228 -9.11 -3.54 -18.24
N TYR A 229 -9.61 -2.81 -19.22
CA TYR A 229 -11.04 -2.82 -19.61
C TYR A 229 -11.40 -4.07 -20.38
N CYS A 230 -12.71 -4.37 -20.47
CA CYS A 230 -13.22 -5.46 -21.29
C CYS A 230 -12.81 -5.29 -22.77
N SER A 231 -11.94 -6.16 -23.26
CA SER A 231 -11.36 -6.07 -24.61
C SER A 231 -12.43 -6.15 -25.70
N TYR A 232 -13.50 -6.95 -25.50
CA TYR A 232 -14.63 -7.02 -26.44
C TYR A 232 -15.40 -5.69 -26.47
N ALA A 233 -15.61 -5.05 -25.32
CA ALA A 233 -16.23 -3.73 -25.29
C ALA A 233 -15.36 -2.69 -26.00
N VAL A 234 -14.03 -2.72 -25.78
CA VAL A 234 -13.08 -1.82 -26.46
C VAL A 234 -13.13 -2.04 -27.98
N SER A 235 -13.26 -3.27 -28.48
CA SER A 235 -13.45 -3.54 -29.91
C SER A 235 -14.74 -2.92 -30.49
N GLN A 236 -15.72 -2.61 -29.62
CA GLN A 236 -16.94 -1.90 -29.98
C GLN A 236 -16.89 -0.38 -29.69
N GLY A 237 -15.72 0.16 -29.31
CA GLY A 237 -15.55 1.58 -28.96
C GLY A 237 -16.11 1.96 -27.58
N LEU A 238 -16.31 0.98 -26.69
CA LEU A 238 -16.92 1.14 -25.37
C LEU A 238 -15.93 0.78 -24.26
N LEU A 239 -16.08 1.41 -23.10
CA LEU A 239 -15.40 1.02 -21.85
C LEU A 239 -16.39 0.26 -20.96
N ARG A 240 -15.99 -0.91 -20.49
CA ARG A 240 -16.78 -1.74 -19.55
C ARG A 240 -15.87 -2.36 -18.51
N PRO A 241 -16.37 -2.59 -17.29
CA PRO A 241 -15.65 -3.34 -16.27
C PRO A 241 -15.40 -4.79 -16.72
N ILE A 242 -14.66 -5.53 -15.93
CA ILE A 242 -14.28 -6.92 -16.22
C ILE A 242 -14.84 -7.89 -15.18
N ASP A 243 -14.95 -9.13 -15.60
CA ASP A 243 -15.01 -10.30 -14.74
C ASP A 243 -13.61 -10.94 -14.72
N PRO A 244 -12.94 -11.02 -13.57
CA PRO A 244 -11.57 -11.55 -13.50
C PRO A 244 -11.43 -13.00 -13.99
N MET A 245 -12.52 -13.77 -13.97
CA MET A 245 -12.52 -15.15 -14.43
C MET A 245 -12.69 -15.26 -15.95
N SER A 246 -13.08 -14.17 -16.61
CA SER A 246 -13.29 -14.11 -18.07
C SER A 246 -12.09 -13.45 -18.74
N PHE A 247 -11.10 -14.23 -19.14
CA PHE A 247 -9.86 -13.74 -19.75
C PHE A 247 -9.34 -14.67 -20.86
N GLN A 248 -8.36 -14.18 -21.60
CA GLN A 248 -7.56 -14.98 -22.55
C GLN A 248 -6.18 -14.36 -22.74
N ILE A 249 -5.23 -15.20 -23.11
CA ILE A 249 -3.88 -14.77 -23.52
C ILE A 249 -3.81 -14.82 -25.04
N VAL A 250 -3.54 -13.68 -25.66
CA VAL A 250 -3.41 -13.55 -27.11
C VAL A 250 -2.08 -12.89 -27.43
N ASP A 251 -1.26 -13.52 -28.24
CA ASP A 251 0.09 -13.08 -28.60
C ASP A 251 0.97 -12.76 -27.34
N GLY A 252 0.79 -13.54 -26.27
CA GLY A 252 1.50 -13.37 -25.02
C GLY A 252 0.99 -12.25 -24.11
N HIS A 253 -0.09 -11.55 -24.49
CA HIS A 253 -0.69 -10.47 -23.72
C HIS A 253 -2.02 -10.85 -23.07
N LEU A 254 -2.25 -10.33 -21.87
CA LEU A 254 -3.50 -10.52 -21.14
C LEU A 254 -4.62 -9.63 -21.70
N LEU A 255 -5.71 -10.26 -22.11
CA LEU A 255 -6.98 -9.62 -22.48
C LEU A 255 -8.04 -10.02 -21.45
N LEU A 256 -8.57 -9.05 -20.74
CA LEU A 256 -9.67 -9.23 -19.79
C LEU A 256 -11.01 -8.99 -20.47
N GLN A 257 -12.05 -9.70 -20.02
CA GLN A 257 -13.40 -9.61 -20.59
C GLN A 257 -14.43 -9.32 -19.50
N GLY A 258 -15.55 -8.70 -19.86
CA GLY A 258 -16.61 -8.32 -18.90
C GLY A 258 -17.48 -9.47 -18.43
N SER A 259 -17.47 -10.60 -19.15
CA SER A 259 -18.28 -11.78 -18.85
C SER A 259 -17.88 -12.95 -19.74
N PRO A 260 -18.34 -14.19 -19.44
CA PRO A 260 -18.19 -15.34 -20.36
C PRO A 260 -18.79 -15.07 -21.73
N ALA A 261 -19.90 -14.34 -21.83
CA ALA A 261 -20.51 -13.96 -23.11
C ALA A 261 -19.61 -13.00 -23.92
N ALA A 262 -18.97 -12.01 -23.24
CA ALA A 262 -18.00 -11.12 -23.89
C ALA A 262 -16.77 -11.89 -24.35
N LEU A 263 -16.28 -12.85 -23.56
CA LEU A 263 -15.17 -13.73 -23.92
C LEU A 263 -15.53 -14.54 -25.18
N ALA A 264 -16.70 -15.18 -25.21
CA ALA A 264 -17.20 -15.91 -26.37
C ALA A 264 -17.37 -15.01 -27.61
N GLY A 265 -17.87 -13.77 -27.41
CA GLY A 265 -18.00 -12.76 -28.47
C GLY A 265 -16.66 -12.36 -29.09
N PHE A 266 -15.65 -12.08 -28.27
CA PHE A 266 -14.31 -11.75 -28.73
C PHE A 266 -13.65 -12.93 -29.44
N SER A 267 -13.86 -14.15 -28.94
CA SER A 267 -13.25 -15.38 -29.45
C SER A 267 -13.80 -15.83 -30.82
N LYS A 268 -14.94 -15.29 -31.26
CA LYS A 268 -15.48 -15.58 -32.61
C LYS A 268 -14.60 -15.07 -33.74
N ASP A 269 -13.89 -13.96 -33.50
CA ASP A 269 -12.97 -13.38 -34.48
C ASP A 269 -11.88 -12.62 -33.71
N ILE A 270 -10.93 -13.36 -33.13
CA ILE A 270 -9.85 -12.77 -32.33
C ILE A 270 -9.05 -11.74 -33.11
N PRO A 271 -8.56 -12.02 -34.35
CA PRO A 271 -7.78 -11.04 -35.10
C PRO A 271 -8.57 -9.78 -35.42
N GLY A 272 -9.81 -9.92 -35.93
CA GLY A 272 -10.65 -8.78 -36.28
C GLY A 272 -11.07 -7.94 -35.09
N ASN A 273 -11.42 -8.58 -33.96
CA ASN A 273 -11.74 -7.87 -32.72
C ASN A 273 -10.51 -7.17 -32.13
N LYS A 274 -9.32 -7.79 -32.20
CA LYS A 274 -8.06 -7.16 -31.74
C LYS A 274 -7.72 -5.92 -32.57
N ILE A 275 -7.80 -5.99 -33.89
CA ILE A 275 -7.57 -4.83 -34.78
C ILE A 275 -8.53 -3.69 -34.43
N LYS A 276 -9.82 -3.96 -34.28
CA LYS A 276 -10.81 -2.95 -33.88
C LYS A 276 -10.52 -2.37 -32.50
N ALA A 277 -10.13 -3.20 -31.53
CA ALA A 277 -9.79 -2.76 -30.19
C ALA A 277 -8.56 -1.85 -30.20
N ASP A 278 -7.49 -2.18 -30.94
CA ASP A 278 -6.29 -1.38 -31.10
C ASP A 278 -6.61 0.01 -31.71
N GLN A 279 -7.46 0.05 -32.73
CA GLN A 279 -7.91 1.31 -33.37
C GLN A 279 -8.73 2.17 -32.41
N ASN A 280 -9.70 1.58 -31.73
CA ASN A 280 -10.60 2.28 -30.81
C ASN A 280 -9.87 2.75 -29.56
N TRP A 281 -8.86 2.01 -29.08
CA TRP A 281 -8.14 2.34 -27.85
C TRP A 281 -7.51 3.73 -27.90
N ASN A 282 -6.85 4.10 -28.99
CA ASN A 282 -6.27 5.43 -29.16
C ASN A 282 -7.32 6.54 -29.03
N THR A 283 -8.50 6.33 -29.64
CA THR A 283 -9.63 7.26 -29.55
C THR A 283 -10.17 7.37 -28.12
N LEU A 284 -10.30 6.24 -27.43
CA LEU A 284 -10.78 6.20 -26.04
C LEU A 284 -9.80 6.86 -25.06
N VAL A 285 -8.50 6.63 -25.23
CA VAL A 285 -7.47 7.31 -24.42
C VAL A 285 -7.52 8.83 -24.61
N ALA A 286 -7.64 9.30 -25.85
CA ALA A 286 -7.76 10.72 -26.15
C ALA A 286 -9.05 11.35 -25.57
N LYS A 287 -10.15 10.58 -25.56
CA LYS A 287 -11.45 11.03 -25.02
C LYS A 287 -11.49 11.07 -23.49
N TYR A 288 -10.75 10.19 -22.82
CA TYR A 288 -10.78 10.03 -21.37
C TYR A 288 -9.36 10.09 -20.74
N PRO A 289 -8.63 11.20 -20.86
CA PRO A 289 -7.23 11.29 -20.45
C PRO A 289 -7.01 11.12 -18.93
N GLN A 290 -8.05 11.36 -18.13
CA GLN A 290 -8.01 11.20 -16.66
C GLN A 290 -8.66 9.90 -16.17
N GLY A 291 -8.96 8.98 -17.11
CA GLY A 291 -9.70 7.77 -16.79
C GLY A 291 -11.22 7.98 -16.68
N ARG A 292 -11.93 6.88 -16.52
CA ARG A 292 -13.39 6.86 -16.36
C ARG A 292 -13.76 5.90 -15.23
N THR A 293 -14.61 6.36 -14.32
CA THR A 293 -15.11 5.58 -13.17
C THR A 293 -16.63 5.46 -13.13
N ASP A 294 -17.35 6.13 -14.06
CA ASP A 294 -18.81 6.27 -14.03
C ASP A 294 -19.51 5.45 -15.12
N TYR A 295 -19.24 4.13 -15.15
CA TYR A 295 -19.87 3.21 -16.11
C TYR A 295 -21.40 3.22 -16.07
N ASP A 296 -21.98 3.41 -14.88
CA ASP A 296 -23.41 3.40 -14.66
C ASP A 296 -24.14 4.59 -15.28
N LYS A 297 -23.41 5.65 -15.66
CA LYS A 297 -23.94 6.85 -16.30
C LYS A 297 -23.84 6.83 -17.82
N ASP A 298 -23.34 5.76 -18.43
CA ASP A 298 -23.32 5.62 -19.87
C ASP A 298 -24.71 5.25 -20.36
N PRO A 299 -25.41 6.15 -21.10
CA PRO A 299 -26.76 5.88 -21.60
C PRO A 299 -26.81 4.69 -22.58
N ASN A 300 -25.65 4.25 -23.10
CA ASN A 300 -25.51 3.10 -24.00
C ASN A 300 -25.03 1.83 -23.27
N ALA A 301 -24.96 1.87 -21.92
CA ALA A 301 -24.64 0.65 -21.18
C ALA A 301 -25.76 -0.36 -21.38
N PRO A 302 -25.50 -1.59 -21.83
CA PRO A 302 -26.52 -2.64 -21.83
C PRO A 302 -26.95 -2.88 -20.36
N LYS A 303 -28.29 -2.91 -20.16
CA LYS A 303 -28.91 -3.22 -18.87
C LYS A 303 -28.70 -4.69 -18.54
#